data_941496ebbd4af65438775bbdbf6487af
#
_entry.id   941496ebbd4af65438775bbdbf6487af
#
_cell.length_a   1.000
_cell.length_b   1.000
_cell.length_c   1.000
_cell.angle_alpha   90.00
_cell.angle_beta   90.00
_cell.angle_gamma   90.00
#
_symmetry.space_group_name_H-M   'P 1'
#
loop_
_entity.id
_entity.type
_entity.pdbx_description
1 polymer ?
#
loop_
_entity_poly.entity_id
_entity_poly.type
_entity_poly.pdbx_seq_one_letter_code
_entity_poly.pdbx_strand_id
1 'polypeptide(L)'
;LFAAPGHDSFCLVTSRAPLLDLMPYTSYNHRDVGPVSRADGRALLRALGVQGRDGALDGLVTAWEGHALTLSLLGTYLAWRHGGDAAFADGFDPLAAAEEDNEAPTEARRRYSHVHRVLRRYDEHLTAAERAFMTLFSAFRTPVTAEALGRVFRSTDEAENNPLRAALAGMDAAAFDGLITRLTGYRLLRHNAEAGTYTTHPLVRSHYLNQLLHSGQAAQTHDQVKAYYLELAGDTPHNPTLAQLAPLIEVVYHACRAGAYDEAYEIYDERIGQRNRHYLQHVLGAFETSLNIMLQFFPGGDAGQEPQVSQARVKGWILNTVGTCHMGLGRLGTTVPFYERGNQMAVEREEWHNASTGYQNLAHLNVSLGRLAAGAAAAGRALELARRSANKRNECEALACQGWAAHLRGETAAAATAFREAEALGREVDGSRQYLYTGRGIRHAAHLRRAGEAAYARRVTVANLEICERNRWTYYISMCRRVLGELDAAAGSQESARDHFDAALILARGISVRDVLIEALLARG
;
A
#
# COMPACT_ATOMS: atom_id res chain seq x y z
N LEU A 1 -13.22 -15.07 4.17
CA LEU A 1 -13.66 -15.89 3.05
C LEU A 1 -13.05 -17.30 3.16
N PHE A 2 -11.73 -17.45 3.16
CA PHE A 2 -11.03 -18.75 3.20
C PHE A 2 -11.11 -19.49 4.55
N ALA A 3 -11.47 -18.79 5.63
CA ALA A 3 -11.66 -19.40 6.94
C ALA A 3 -13.10 -19.85 7.21
N ALA A 4 -14.05 -19.50 6.34
CA ALA A 4 -15.44 -19.92 6.48
C ALA A 4 -15.63 -21.38 6.05
N PRO A 5 -16.41 -22.19 6.78
CA PRO A 5 -16.73 -23.56 6.36
C PRO A 5 -17.60 -23.56 5.10
N GLY A 6 -17.47 -24.58 4.27
CA GLY A 6 -18.35 -24.81 3.11
C GLY A 6 -17.73 -24.56 1.73
N HIS A 7 -16.41 -24.53 1.63
CA HIS A 7 -15.70 -24.57 0.34
C HIS A 7 -14.51 -25.54 0.41
N ASP A 8 -14.16 -26.12 -0.74
CA ASP A 8 -13.06 -27.08 -0.89
C ASP A 8 -11.73 -26.40 -1.28
N SER A 9 -11.61 -25.09 -1.05
CA SER A 9 -10.41 -24.33 -1.39
C SER A 9 -9.40 -24.37 -0.26
N PHE A 10 -8.12 -24.56 -0.61
CA PHE A 10 -6.99 -24.46 0.30
C PHE A 10 -6.22 -23.16 0.03
N CYS A 11 -5.91 -22.40 1.07
CA CYS A 11 -5.13 -21.18 0.99
C CYS A 11 -3.86 -21.33 1.85
N LEU A 12 -2.68 -21.27 1.21
CA LEU A 12 -1.39 -21.21 1.89
C LEU A 12 -0.94 -19.76 2.00
N VAL A 13 -0.81 -19.28 3.23
CA VAL A 13 -0.32 -17.92 3.52
C VAL A 13 1.02 -18.00 4.22
N THR A 14 2.04 -17.29 3.70
CA THR A 14 3.31 -17.10 4.39
C THR A 14 3.33 -15.71 5.03
N SER A 15 3.65 -15.66 6.32
CA SER A 15 3.72 -14.41 7.09
C SER A 15 4.91 -14.44 8.03
N ARG A 16 5.45 -13.26 8.39
CA ARG A 16 6.51 -13.11 9.42
C ARG A 16 5.95 -13.18 10.85
N ALA A 17 4.65 -13.02 11.02
CA ALA A 17 3.96 -13.08 12.30
C ALA A 17 2.71 -13.95 12.18
N PRO A 18 2.25 -14.54 13.28
CA PRO A 18 0.99 -15.27 13.32
C PRO A 18 -0.17 -14.37 12.86
N LEU A 19 -1.10 -14.94 12.11
CA LEU A 19 -2.33 -14.26 11.70
C LEU A 19 -3.38 -14.42 12.81
N LEU A 20 -3.26 -13.58 13.85
CA LEU A 20 -4.08 -13.68 15.06
C LEU A 20 -5.58 -13.64 14.77
N ASP A 21 -6.00 -12.88 13.78
CA ASP A 21 -7.41 -12.77 13.34
C ASP A 21 -7.96 -14.10 12.79
N LEU A 22 -7.11 -15.03 12.40
CA LEU A 22 -7.50 -16.35 11.88
C LEU A 22 -7.47 -17.45 12.94
N MET A 23 -6.82 -17.23 14.08
CA MET A 23 -6.70 -18.23 15.15
C MET A 23 -8.03 -18.77 15.68
N PRO A 24 -9.14 -18.00 15.75
CA PRO A 24 -10.43 -18.53 16.20
C PRO A 24 -11.07 -19.54 15.24
N TYR A 25 -10.60 -19.66 13.99
CA TYR A 25 -11.20 -20.54 12.99
C TYR A 25 -10.58 -21.94 13.05
N THR A 26 -11.40 -22.98 13.15
CA THR A 26 -10.95 -24.39 13.19
C THR A 26 -10.28 -24.86 11.90
N SER A 27 -10.55 -24.18 10.78
CA SER A 27 -9.90 -24.41 9.48
C SER A 27 -8.52 -23.76 9.35
N TYR A 28 -8.12 -22.91 10.31
CA TYR A 28 -6.79 -22.28 10.33
C TYR A 28 -5.77 -23.20 11.00
N ASN A 29 -4.69 -23.47 10.29
CA ASN A 29 -3.56 -24.23 10.82
C ASN A 29 -2.30 -23.38 10.72
N HIS A 30 -1.72 -23.02 11.85
CA HIS A 30 -0.46 -22.27 11.91
C HIS A 30 0.71 -23.24 12.05
N ARG A 31 1.72 -23.04 11.22
CA ARG A 31 2.99 -23.75 11.33
C ARG A 31 4.14 -22.77 11.26
N ASP A 32 4.99 -22.78 12.26
CA ASP A 32 6.26 -22.05 12.22
C ASP A 32 7.24 -22.75 11.28
N VAL A 33 7.79 -21.96 10.37
CA VAL A 33 8.91 -22.40 9.51
C VAL A 33 10.21 -22.08 10.25
N GLY A 34 10.69 -23.04 11.02
CA GLY A 34 11.94 -22.94 11.75
C GLY A 34 13.18 -23.08 10.85
N PRO A 35 14.39 -23.03 11.46
CA PRO A 35 15.64 -23.38 10.80
C PRO A 35 15.59 -24.79 10.21
N VAL A 36 16.31 -25.03 9.12
CA VAL A 36 16.42 -26.38 8.56
C VAL A 36 17.15 -27.31 9.54
N SER A 37 16.73 -28.56 9.62
CA SER A 37 17.39 -29.57 10.45
C SER A 37 18.83 -29.81 9.97
N ARG A 38 19.69 -30.37 10.86
CA ARG A 38 21.05 -30.76 10.45
C ARG A 38 21.03 -31.69 9.24
N ALA A 39 20.14 -32.67 9.23
CA ALA A 39 20.04 -33.64 8.14
C ALA A 39 19.61 -32.97 6.83
N ASP A 40 18.59 -32.11 6.87
CA ASP A 40 18.10 -31.39 5.69
C ASP A 40 19.12 -30.34 5.20
N GLY A 41 19.78 -29.65 6.14
CA GLY A 41 20.84 -28.67 5.81
C GLY A 41 22.05 -29.36 5.15
N ARG A 42 22.45 -30.52 5.65
CA ARG A 42 23.51 -31.35 5.03
C ARG A 42 23.08 -31.83 3.64
N ALA A 43 21.86 -32.29 3.48
CA ALA A 43 21.30 -32.69 2.17
C ALA A 43 21.30 -31.49 1.19
N LEU A 44 20.90 -30.31 1.66
CA LEU A 44 20.94 -29.08 0.88
C LEU A 44 22.37 -28.74 0.43
N LEU A 45 23.35 -28.73 1.36
CA LEU A 45 24.75 -28.44 1.03
C LEU A 45 25.31 -29.42 0.00
N ARG A 46 25.00 -30.72 0.13
CA ARG A 46 25.40 -31.73 -0.86
C ARG A 46 24.78 -31.51 -2.22
N ALA A 47 23.47 -31.19 -2.25
CA ALA A 47 22.76 -30.88 -3.48
C ALA A 47 23.32 -29.64 -4.20
N LEU A 48 24.00 -28.75 -3.45
CA LEU A 48 24.70 -27.57 -3.97
C LEU A 48 26.16 -27.88 -4.39
N GLY A 49 26.61 -29.12 -4.23
CA GLY A 49 27.94 -29.56 -4.61
C GLY A 49 29.00 -29.40 -3.51
N VAL A 50 28.60 -29.12 -2.26
CA VAL A 50 29.53 -29.04 -1.14
C VAL A 50 29.98 -30.44 -0.72
N GLN A 51 31.28 -30.62 -0.61
CA GLN A 51 31.95 -31.87 -0.26
C GLN A 51 32.44 -31.80 1.18
N GLY A 52 32.44 -32.92 1.86
CA GLY A 52 32.92 -33.02 3.23
C GLY A 52 32.30 -34.21 3.97
N ARG A 53 32.92 -34.57 5.12
CA ARG A 53 32.35 -35.58 6.01
C ARG A 53 31.05 -35.05 6.64
N ASP A 54 30.15 -35.96 6.99
CA ASP A 54 28.82 -35.60 7.58
C ASP A 54 28.97 -34.65 8.77
N GLY A 55 29.92 -34.94 9.69
CA GLY A 55 30.13 -34.09 10.86
C GLY A 55 30.61 -32.66 10.52
N ALA A 56 31.41 -32.49 9.45
CA ALA A 56 31.83 -31.16 8.99
C ALA A 56 30.61 -30.37 8.41
N LEU A 57 29.80 -31.02 7.58
CA LEU A 57 28.59 -30.39 7.02
C LEU A 57 27.56 -30.09 8.10
N ASP A 58 27.37 -30.98 9.08
CA ASP A 58 26.49 -30.74 10.25
C ASP A 58 27.01 -29.57 11.10
N GLY A 59 28.34 -29.45 11.23
CA GLY A 59 29.00 -28.31 11.87
C GLY A 59 28.68 -27.00 11.16
N LEU A 60 28.75 -26.97 9.83
CA LEU A 60 28.34 -25.79 9.04
C LEU A 60 26.87 -25.43 9.26
N VAL A 61 25.98 -26.42 9.18
CA VAL A 61 24.54 -26.15 9.41
C VAL A 61 24.32 -25.52 10.79
N THR A 62 25.03 -26.02 11.80
CA THR A 62 24.94 -25.50 13.18
C THR A 62 25.53 -24.08 13.30
N ALA A 63 26.72 -23.85 12.73
CA ALA A 63 27.41 -22.55 12.77
C ALA A 63 26.58 -21.43 12.10
N TRP A 64 25.79 -21.78 11.08
CA TRP A 64 24.92 -20.85 10.37
C TRP A 64 23.45 -20.98 10.81
N GLU A 65 23.20 -21.51 11.99
CA GLU A 65 21.88 -21.62 12.66
C GLU A 65 20.78 -22.26 11.78
N GLY A 66 21.16 -23.10 10.81
CA GLY A 66 20.20 -23.71 9.88
C GLY A 66 19.45 -22.72 9.00
N HIS A 67 19.96 -21.49 8.78
CA HIS A 67 19.27 -20.49 7.98
C HIS A 67 19.33 -20.86 6.49
N ALA A 68 18.20 -21.29 5.91
CA ALA A 68 18.12 -21.88 4.58
C ALA A 68 18.73 -21.02 3.46
N LEU A 69 18.48 -19.71 3.46
CA LEU A 69 19.05 -18.80 2.47
C LEU A 69 20.58 -18.70 2.62
N THR A 70 21.06 -18.54 3.86
CA THR A 70 22.50 -18.46 4.12
C THR A 70 23.20 -19.73 3.68
N LEU A 71 22.68 -20.91 4.02
CA LEU A 71 23.22 -22.19 3.58
C LEU A 71 23.20 -22.34 2.06
N SER A 72 22.15 -21.85 1.40
CA SER A 72 22.06 -21.86 -0.07
C SER A 72 23.11 -20.99 -0.72
N LEU A 73 23.30 -19.76 -0.23
CA LEU A 73 24.33 -18.85 -0.74
C LEU A 73 25.74 -19.37 -0.43
N LEU A 74 25.98 -19.79 0.82
CA LEU A 74 27.26 -20.35 1.25
C LEU A 74 27.63 -21.58 0.42
N GLY A 75 26.71 -22.55 0.29
CA GLY A 75 26.95 -23.77 -0.46
C GLY A 75 27.25 -23.49 -1.93
N THR A 76 26.52 -22.58 -2.55
CA THR A 76 26.77 -22.17 -3.93
C THR A 76 28.12 -21.45 -4.07
N TYR A 77 28.48 -20.57 -3.11
CA TYR A 77 29.78 -19.91 -3.10
C TYR A 77 30.93 -20.89 -2.97
N LEU A 78 30.84 -21.85 -2.03
CA LEU A 78 31.87 -22.88 -1.84
C LEU A 78 32.04 -23.75 -3.11
N ALA A 79 30.94 -24.18 -3.71
CA ALA A 79 30.95 -24.94 -4.95
C ALA A 79 31.60 -24.16 -6.11
N TRP A 80 31.25 -22.90 -6.26
CA TRP A 80 31.76 -22.03 -7.32
C TRP A 80 33.24 -21.69 -7.12
N ARG A 81 33.62 -21.29 -5.90
CA ARG A 81 34.96 -20.70 -5.67
C ARG A 81 36.00 -21.71 -5.18
N HIS A 82 35.57 -22.72 -4.44
CA HIS A 82 36.46 -23.66 -3.73
C HIS A 82 36.19 -25.13 -4.09
N GLY A 83 35.57 -25.38 -5.26
CA GLY A 83 35.29 -26.76 -5.69
C GLY A 83 34.38 -27.56 -4.73
N GLY A 84 33.66 -26.87 -3.87
CA GLY A 84 32.76 -27.47 -2.88
C GLY A 84 33.44 -27.85 -1.55
N ASP A 85 34.71 -27.57 -1.33
CA ASP A 85 35.37 -27.94 -0.09
C ASP A 85 34.83 -27.16 1.11
N ALA A 86 34.22 -27.90 2.06
CA ALA A 86 33.62 -27.35 3.27
C ALA A 86 34.64 -26.66 4.21
N ALA A 87 35.93 -27.04 4.16
CA ALA A 87 36.94 -26.45 5.03
C ALA A 87 37.15 -24.94 4.80
N PHE A 88 36.85 -24.44 3.60
CA PHE A 88 36.97 -23.02 3.32
C PHE A 88 35.84 -22.17 3.95
N ALA A 89 34.83 -22.78 4.57
CA ALA A 89 33.83 -22.06 5.33
C ALA A 89 34.35 -21.47 6.66
N ASP A 90 35.44 -22.00 7.21
CA ASP A 90 36.04 -21.51 8.46
C ASP A 90 36.68 -20.11 8.32
N GLY A 91 36.91 -19.64 7.08
CA GLY A 91 37.43 -18.31 6.80
C GLY A 91 36.38 -17.17 6.86
N PHE A 92 35.15 -17.47 7.20
CA PHE A 92 34.10 -16.44 7.35
C PHE A 92 34.07 -15.91 8.80
N ASP A 93 34.56 -14.68 9.02
CA ASP A 93 34.61 -14.07 10.35
C ASP A 93 33.18 -13.90 10.93
N PRO A 94 32.92 -14.46 12.13
CA PRO A 94 31.61 -14.40 12.77
C PRO A 94 31.19 -13.01 13.29
N LEU A 95 32.10 -12.09 13.54
CA LEU A 95 31.85 -10.92 14.39
C LEU A 95 31.85 -9.57 13.67
N ALA A 96 32.45 -9.43 12.50
CA ALA A 96 32.65 -8.12 11.86
C ALA A 96 31.38 -7.46 11.26
N ALA A 97 30.23 -8.12 11.21
CA ALA A 97 29.04 -7.61 10.55
C ALA A 97 27.95 -7.06 11.51
N ALA A 98 28.18 -7.11 12.81
CA ALA A 98 27.16 -6.73 13.81
C ALA A 98 27.12 -5.23 14.13
N GLU A 99 28.06 -4.43 13.64
CA GLU A 99 28.23 -3.04 14.08
C GLU A 99 27.47 -2.00 13.24
N GLU A 100 26.98 -2.35 12.04
CA GLU A 100 26.45 -1.36 11.09
C GLU A 100 24.92 -1.20 11.07
N ASP A 101 24.16 -2.07 11.74
CA ASP A 101 22.68 -2.03 11.66
C ASP A 101 22.03 -1.85 13.04
N ASN A 102 21.91 -0.60 13.49
CA ASN A 102 21.44 -0.25 14.84
C ASN A 102 19.93 -0.31 15.05
N GLU A 103 19.08 -0.59 14.02
CA GLU A 103 17.63 -0.41 14.11
C GLU A 103 16.78 -1.71 14.13
N ALA A 104 17.33 -2.88 13.85
CA ALA A 104 16.55 -4.12 13.81
C ALA A 104 16.51 -4.89 15.16
N PRO A 105 15.44 -5.66 15.48
CA PRO A 105 15.38 -6.52 16.66
C PRO A 105 16.51 -7.56 16.68
N THR A 106 17.04 -7.90 17.87
CA THR A 106 18.26 -8.69 18.08
C THR A 106 18.30 -10.04 17.32
N GLU A 107 17.18 -10.73 17.19
CA GLU A 107 17.10 -12.00 16.47
C GLU A 107 17.08 -11.81 14.95
N ALA A 108 16.41 -10.79 14.46
CA ALA A 108 16.45 -10.41 13.05
C ALA A 108 17.86 -9.98 12.65
N ARG A 109 18.59 -9.22 13.48
CA ARG A 109 19.99 -8.82 13.26
C ARG A 109 20.90 -10.02 13.02
N ARG A 110 20.79 -11.09 13.81
CA ARG A 110 21.60 -12.30 13.64
C ARG A 110 21.38 -12.97 12.30
N ARG A 111 20.12 -13.14 11.90
CA ARG A 111 19.74 -13.75 10.61
C ARG A 111 20.21 -12.91 9.43
N TYR A 112 20.10 -11.59 9.53
CA TYR A 112 20.61 -10.65 8.52
C TYR A 112 22.13 -10.69 8.43
N SER A 113 22.84 -10.71 9.55
CA SER A 113 24.31 -10.73 9.59
C SER A 113 24.89 -11.93 8.86
N HIS A 114 24.27 -13.11 8.98
CA HIS A 114 24.72 -14.31 8.29
C HIS A 114 24.67 -14.16 6.76
N VAL A 115 23.58 -13.63 6.21
CA VAL A 115 23.45 -13.40 4.76
C VAL A 115 24.47 -12.37 4.29
N HIS A 116 24.62 -11.25 4.99
CA HIS A 116 25.55 -10.18 4.63
C HIS A 116 27.02 -10.66 4.63
N ARG A 117 27.41 -11.51 5.58
CA ARG A 117 28.78 -12.11 5.61
C ARG A 117 29.07 -12.92 4.36
N VAL A 118 28.13 -13.76 3.93
CA VAL A 118 28.29 -14.53 2.69
C VAL A 118 28.33 -13.60 1.49
N LEU A 119 27.46 -12.59 1.41
CA LEU A 119 27.42 -11.65 0.30
C LEU A 119 28.70 -10.80 0.19
N ARG A 120 29.32 -10.39 1.31
CA ARG A 120 30.63 -9.72 1.29
C ARG A 120 31.70 -10.61 0.61
N ARG A 121 31.71 -11.94 0.84
CA ARG A 121 32.62 -12.85 0.14
C ARG A 121 32.32 -12.95 -1.35
N TYR A 122 31.04 -12.90 -1.74
CA TYR A 122 30.68 -12.76 -3.16
C TYR A 122 31.29 -11.49 -3.74
N ASP A 123 31.13 -10.35 -3.07
CA ASP A 123 31.63 -9.04 -3.54
C ASP A 123 33.15 -9.02 -3.77
N GLU A 124 33.93 -9.79 -3.00
CA GLU A 124 35.38 -9.92 -3.18
C GLU A 124 35.75 -10.65 -4.49
N HIS A 125 34.86 -11.49 -5.01
CA HIS A 125 35.16 -12.39 -6.13
C HIS A 125 34.32 -12.12 -7.38
N LEU A 126 33.21 -11.36 -7.27
CA LEU A 126 32.44 -10.91 -8.42
C LEU A 126 33.28 -9.93 -9.25
N THR A 127 33.14 -10.01 -10.56
CA THR A 127 33.69 -9.00 -11.47
C THR A 127 33.07 -7.62 -11.21
N ALA A 128 33.73 -6.56 -11.66
CA ALA A 128 33.18 -5.21 -11.57
C ALA A 128 31.79 -5.10 -12.23
N ALA A 129 31.60 -5.76 -13.37
CA ALA A 129 30.32 -5.79 -14.08
C ALA A 129 29.24 -6.53 -13.30
N GLU A 130 29.54 -7.68 -12.69
CA GLU A 130 28.58 -8.45 -11.89
C GLU A 130 28.13 -7.69 -10.64
N ARG A 131 29.06 -7.03 -9.92
CA ARG A 131 28.74 -6.19 -8.78
C ARG A 131 27.89 -4.98 -9.20
N ALA A 132 28.32 -4.29 -10.27
CA ALA A 132 27.57 -3.16 -10.80
C ALA A 132 26.14 -3.55 -11.20
N PHE A 133 25.97 -4.71 -11.86
CA PHE A 133 24.65 -5.23 -12.21
C PHE A 133 23.80 -5.46 -10.96
N MET A 134 24.30 -6.18 -9.95
CA MET A 134 23.53 -6.46 -8.73
C MET A 134 23.18 -5.18 -7.98
N THR A 135 24.10 -4.20 -7.94
CA THR A 135 23.86 -2.88 -7.33
C THR A 135 22.74 -2.13 -8.04
N LEU A 136 22.76 -2.05 -9.36
CA LEU A 136 21.71 -1.40 -10.15
C LEU A 136 20.39 -2.19 -10.09
N PHE A 137 20.45 -3.53 -10.16
CA PHE A 137 19.28 -4.40 -10.09
C PHE A 137 18.53 -4.27 -8.75
N SER A 138 19.24 -3.93 -7.68
CA SER A 138 18.64 -3.72 -6.36
C SER A 138 17.59 -2.60 -6.33
N ALA A 139 17.62 -1.67 -7.28
CA ALA A 139 16.61 -0.63 -7.42
C ALA A 139 15.23 -1.21 -7.76
N PHE A 140 15.14 -2.28 -8.55
CA PHE A 140 13.86 -2.90 -8.89
C PHE A 140 13.22 -3.61 -7.70
N ARG A 141 11.91 -3.41 -7.53
CA ARG A 141 11.10 -4.07 -6.47
C ARG A 141 10.24 -5.20 -7.00
N THR A 142 9.95 -5.17 -8.27
CA THR A 142 9.06 -6.11 -8.98
C THR A 142 9.88 -6.99 -9.91
N PRO A 143 9.33 -8.16 -10.35
CA PRO A 143 9.98 -8.99 -11.35
C PRO A 143 10.22 -8.22 -12.66
N VAL A 144 11.38 -8.42 -13.28
CA VAL A 144 11.83 -7.68 -14.47
C VAL A 144 12.26 -8.64 -15.56
N THR A 145 11.93 -8.36 -16.83
CA THR A 145 12.36 -9.16 -17.99
C THR A 145 13.82 -8.88 -18.35
N ALA A 146 14.48 -9.83 -19.05
CA ALA A 146 15.84 -9.64 -19.55
C ALA A 146 15.93 -8.44 -20.52
N GLU A 147 14.91 -8.23 -21.34
CA GLU A 147 14.84 -7.08 -22.25
C GLU A 147 14.87 -5.76 -21.50
N ALA A 148 14.06 -5.64 -20.45
CA ALA A 148 14.02 -4.46 -19.60
C ALA A 148 15.38 -4.17 -18.95
N LEU A 149 16.06 -5.21 -18.45
CA LEU A 149 17.41 -5.09 -17.88
C LEU A 149 18.42 -4.60 -18.94
N GLY A 150 18.36 -5.13 -20.14
CA GLY A 150 19.19 -4.69 -21.26
C GLY A 150 18.95 -3.20 -21.61
N ARG A 151 17.70 -2.79 -21.68
CA ARG A 151 17.32 -1.38 -21.97
C ARG A 151 17.78 -0.42 -20.90
N VAL A 152 17.56 -0.75 -19.62
CA VAL A 152 17.88 0.14 -18.50
C VAL A 152 19.38 0.21 -18.23
N PHE A 153 20.12 -0.91 -18.33
CA PHE A 153 21.51 -0.98 -17.87
C PHE A 153 22.57 -0.85 -18.98
N ARG A 154 22.21 -1.16 -20.22
CA ARG A 154 23.16 -1.10 -21.36
C ARG A 154 23.06 0.17 -22.21
N SER A 155 22.09 1.06 -21.95
CA SER A 155 22.00 2.34 -22.66
C SER A 155 23.30 3.15 -22.45
N THR A 156 23.85 3.69 -23.54
CA THR A 156 25.10 4.43 -23.53
C THR A 156 24.93 5.92 -23.23
N ASP A 157 23.70 6.44 -23.35
CA ASP A 157 23.41 7.86 -23.39
C ASP A 157 23.79 8.65 -22.12
N GLU A 158 24.06 7.95 -21.01
CA GLU A 158 24.45 8.58 -19.73
C GLU A 158 25.56 7.80 -18.99
N ALA A 159 26.23 6.85 -19.66
CA ALA A 159 27.21 5.99 -19.03
C ALA A 159 28.47 6.76 -18.56
N GLU A 160 28.77 7.89 -19.19
CA GLU A 160 29.98 8.68 -18.88
C GLU A 160 30.01 9.22 -17.44
N ASN A 161 28.83 9.45 -16.85
CA ASN A 161 28.70 10.03 -15.50
C ASN A 161 28.34 9.02 -14.43
N ASN A 162 28.18 7.72 -14.77
CA ASN A 162 27.80 6.68 -13.82
C ASN A 162 28.75 5.47 -13.89
N PRO A 163 29.68 5.33 -12.94
CA PRO A 163 30.67 4.25 -12.95
C PRO A 163 30.06 2.84 -12.89
N LEU A 164 28.88 2.68 -12.29
CA LEU A 164 28.19 1.40 -12.27
C LEU A 164 27.68 1.04 -13.68
N ARG A 165 27.18 2.00 -14.43
CA ARG A 165 26.75 1.78 -15.81
C ARG A 165 27.92 1.63 -16.77
N ALA A 166 28.98 2.39 -16.56
CA ALA A 166 30.18 2.29 -17.39
C ALA A 166 30.73 0.85 -17.41
N ALA A 167 30.58 0.10 -16.31
CA ALA A 167 30.98 -1.30 -16.23
C ALA A 167 30.11 -2.25 -17.11
N LEU A 168 28.92 -1.82 -17.54
CA LEU A 168 27.96 -2.59 -18.32
C LEU A 168 27.75 -2.08 -19.76
N ALA A 169 27.97 -0.80 -20.00
CA ALA A 169 27.65 -0.12 -21.26
C ALA A 169 28.40 -0.68 -22.49
N GLY A 170 29.59 -1.23 -22.28
CA GLY A 170 30.39 -1.83 -23.37
C GLY A 170 30.08 -3.30 -23.67
N MET A 171 29.15 -3.91 -22.95
CA MET A 171 28.85 -5.33 -23.10
C MET A 171 27.92 -5.56 -24.32
N ASP A 172 28.26 -6.51 -25.16
CA ASP A 172 27.32 -7.01 -26.18
C ASP A 172 26.20 -7.86 -25.53
N ALA A 173 25.19 -8.24 -26.32
CA ALA A 173 24.05 -8.97 -25.80
C ALA A 173 24.45 -10.33 -25.20
N ALA A 174 25.36 -11.05 -25.86
CA ALA A 174 25.78 -12.40 -25.42
C ALA A 174 26.57 -12.33 -24.10
N ALA A 175 27.45 -11.35 -23.95
CA ALA A 175 28.21 -11.11 -22.71
C ALA A 175 27.28 -10.73 -21.56
N PHE A 176 26.24 -9.91 -21.83
CA PHE A 176 25.25 -9.50 -20.83
C PHE A 176 24.34 -10.68 -20.41
N ASP A 177 23.86 -11.50 -21.35
CA ASP A 177 23.11 -12.71 -21.05
C ASP A 177 23.96 -13.73 -20.27
N GLY A 178 25.23 -13.86 -20.63
CA GLY A 178 26.20 -14.66 -19.87
C GLY A 178 26.39 -14.18 -18.43
N LEU A 179 26.40 -12.86 -18.20
CA LEU A 179 26.45 -12.26 -16.87
C LEU A 179 25.21 -12.62 -16.05
N ILE A 180 23.99 -12.45 -16.63
CA ILE A 180 22.72 -12.80 -15.97
C ILE A 180 22.70 -14.31 -15.64
N THR A 181 23.15 -15.15 -16.57
CA THR A 181 23.21 -16.61 -16.38
C THR A 181 24.14 -16.97 -15.20
N ARG A 182 25.32 -16.36 -15.10
CA ARG A 182 26.23 -16.60 -13.97
C ARG A 182 25.63 -16.17 -12.65
N LEU A 183 25.06 -14.94 -12.59
CA LEU A 183 24.42 -14.43 -11.36
C LEU A 183 23.23 -15.29 -10.92
N THR A 184 22.50 -15.87 -11.87
CA THR A 184 21.43 -16.86 -11.59
C THR A 184 22.04 -18.16 -11.05
N GLY A 185 23.14 -18.64 -11.63
CA GLY A 185 23.90 -19.79 -11.14
C GLY A 185 24.43 -19.58 -9.71
N TYR A 186 24.87 -18.36 -9.38
CA TYR A 186 25.28 -17.97 -8.03
C TYR A 186 24.12 -17.80 -7.05
N ARG A 187 22.87 -17.98 -7.48
CA ARG A 187 21.65 -17.76 -6.69
C ARG A 187 21.47 -16.32 -6.17
N LEU A 188 22.19 -15.37 -6.73
CA LEU A 188 22.00 -13.95 -6.48
C LEU A 188 20.76 -13.43 -7.21
N LEU A 189 20.47 -13.98 -8.39
CA LEU A 189 19.22 -13.79 -9.13
C LEU A 189 18.39 -15.07 -9.11
N ARG A 190 17.08 -14.90 -9.25
CA ARG A 190 16.10 -15.97 -9.46
C ARG A 190 15.38 -15.72 -10.78
N HIS A 191 15.33 -16.74 -11.60
CA HIS A 191 14.62 -16.72 -12.88
C HIS A 191 13.30 -17.47 -12.75
N ASN A 192 12.20 -16.82 -13.12
CA ASN A 192 10.91 -17.48 -13.35
C ASN A 192 10.80 -17.77 -14.85
N ALA A 193 10.99 -19.03 -15.24
CA ALA A 193 10.99 -19.43 -16.64
C ALA A 193 9.61 -19.30 -17.31
N GLU A 194 8.51 -19.46 -16.55
CA GLU A 194 7.15 -19.32 -17.07
C GLU A 194 6.83 -17.85 -17.41
N ALA A 195 7.22 -16.93 -16.55
CA ALA A 195 6.99 -15.50 -16.74
C ALA A 195 8.14 -14.79 -17.50
N GLY A 196 9.26 -15.45 -17.73
CA GLY A 196 10.46 -14.85 -18.35
C GLY A 196 11.07 -13.70 -17.53
N THR A 197 10.91 -13.72 -16.21
CA THR A 197 11.30 -12.61 -15.34
C THR A 197 12.37 -12.99 -14.33
N TYR A 198 13.13 -11.99 -13.92
CA TYR A 198 14.19 -12.08 -12.91
C TYR A 198 13.79 -11.33 -11.64
N THR A 199 14.14 -11.91 -10.50
CA THR A 199 13.99 -11.32 -9.16
C THR A 199 15.22 -11.62 -8.33
N THR A 200 15.31 -11.00 -7.17
CA THR A 200 16.31 -11.38 -6.16
C THR A 200 15.64 -11.51 -4.79
N HIS A 201 16.26 -12.27 -3.90
CA HIS A 201 15.76 -12.39 -2.53
C HIS A 201 15.83 -11.03 -1.81
N PRO A 202 14.82 -10.64 -0.99
CA PRO A 202 14.81 -9.33 -0.32
C PRO A 202 16.09 -9.00 0.46
N LEU A 203 16.73 -9.97 1.12
CA LEU A 203 17.99 -9.77 1.85
C LEU A 203 19.17 -9.51 0.92
N VAL A 204 19.23 -10.22 -0.21
CA VAL A 204 20.25 -9.97 -1.26
C VAL A 204 20.02 -8.58 -1.85
N ARG A 205 18.75 -8.25 -2.15
CA ARG A 205 18.39 -6.92 -2.62
C ARG A 205 18.81 -5.82 -1.63
N SER A 206 18.54 -6.00 -0.33
CA SER A 206 18.89 -5.03 0.70
C SER A 206 20.40 -4.78 0.77
N HIS A 207 21.23 -5.83 0.65
CA HIS A 207 22.69 -5.71 0.63
C HIS A 207 23.16 -4.80 -0.52
N TYR A 208 22.73 -5.08 -1.75
CA TYR A 208 23.14 -4.29 -2.91
C TYR A 208 22.46 -2.91 -2.98
N LEU A 209 21.25 -2.77 -2.43
CA LEU A 209 20.59 -1.47 -2.31
C LEU A 209 21.38 -0.53 -1.37
N ASN A 210 21.93 -1.06 -0.27
CA ASN A 210 22.82 -0.29 0.59
C ASN A 210 24.06 0.18 -0.18
N GLN A 211 24.66 -0.69 -1.01
CA GLN A 211 25.78 -0.27 -1.88
C GLN A 211 25.36 0.82 -2.86
N LEU A 212 24.17 0.71 -3.47
CA LEU A 212 23.63 1.75 -4.36
C LEU A 212 23.47 3.08 -3.63
N LEU A 213 22.92 3.08 -2.42
CA LEU A 213 22.75 4.29 -1.61
C LEU A 213 24.08 4.97 -1.27
N HIS A 214 25.12 4.18 -0.95
CA HIS A 214 26.44 4.71 -0.64
C HIS A 214 27.27 5.10 -1.88
N SER A 215 26.87 4.66 -3.08
CA SER A 215 27.60 4.96 -4.33
C SER A 215 27.44 6.40 -4.83
N GLY A 216 26.46 7.14 -4.28
CA GLY A 216 26.05 8.45 -4.83
C GLY A 216 25.25 8.36 -6.14
N GLN A 217 24.99 7.16 -6.67
CA GLN A 217 24.31 6.93 -7.95
C GLN A 217 22.81 6.59 -7.80
N ALA A 218 22.30 6.56 -6.58
CA ALA A 218 20.94 6.09 -6.29
C ALA A 218 19.89 6.94 -7.03
N ALA A 219 19.96 8.27 -6.94
CA ALA A 219 18.99 9.17 -7.56
C ALA A 219 18.93 8.98 -9.09
N GLN A 220 20.09 8.97 -9.75
CA GLN A 220 20.18 8.76 -11.19
C GLN A 220 19.67 7.36 -11.60
N THR A 221 20.01 6.31 -10.83
CA THR A 221 19.53 4.96 -11.11
C THR A 221 18.00 4.89 -10.99
N HIS A 222 17.43 5.50 -9.96
CA HIS A 222 15.99 5.54 -9.80
C HIS A 222 15.29 6.35 -10.89
N ASP A 223 15.90 7.44 -11.36
CA ASP A 223 15.36 8.24 -12.47
C ASP A 223 15.29 7.44 -13.78
N GLN A 224 16.30 6.64 -14.07
CA GLN A 224 16.32 5.76 -15.24
C GLN A 224 15.29 4.64 -15.17
N VAL A 225 15.16 4.01 -13.98
CA VAL A 225 14.14 2.98 -13.77
C VAL A 225 12.73 3.59 -13.82
N LYS A 226 12.55 4.82 -13.35
CA LYS A 226 11.32 5.61 -13.52
C LYS A 226 10.97 5.77 -15.01
N ALA A 227 11.93 6.19 -15.83
CA ALA A 227 11.73 6.39 -17.27
C ALA A 227 11.27 5.08 -17.95
N TYR A 228 11.88 3.96 -17.60
CA TYR A 228 11.47 2.65 -18.09
C TYR A 228 10.00 2.32 -17.73
N TYR A 229 9.61 2.50 -16.46
CA TYR A 229 8.23 2.21 -16.04
C TYR A 229 7.22 3.19 -16.63
N LEU A 230 7.63 4.46 -16.87
CA LEU A 230 6.77 5.45 -17.52
C LEU A 230 6.45 5.06 -18.97
N GLU A 231 7.44 4.57 -19.68
CA GLU A 231 7.24 4.02 -21.03
C GLU A 231 6.38 2.76 -21.02
N LEU A 232 6.64 1.84 -20.08
CA LEU A 232 5.84 0.62 -19.91
C LEU A 232 4.38 0.92 -19.58
N ALA A 233 4.11 1.98 -18.82
CA ALA A 233 2.76 2.38 -18.46
C ALA A 233 1.92 2.86 -19.66
N GLY A 234 2.57 3.45 -20.68
CA GLY A 234 1.86 4.00 -21.86
C GLY A 234 0.69 4.90 -21.46
N ASP A 235 -0.37 4.90 -22.26
CA ASP A 235 -1.59 5.65 -21.94
C ASP A 235 -2.42 4.93 -20.88
N THR A 236 -2.93 5.69 -19.91
CA THR A 236 -3.75 5.15 -18.83
C THR A 236 -5.21 5.06 -19.28
N PRO A 237 -5.86 3.88 -19.23
CA PRO A 237 -7.28 3.75 -19.52
C PRO A 237 -8.15 4.59 -18.57
N HIS A 238 -9.36 4.96 -19.00
CA HIS A 238 -10.27 5.76 -18.17
C HIS A 238 -10.65 5.08 -16.84
N ASN A 239 -10.79 3.75 -16.84
CA ASN A 239 -11.07 2.95 -15.63
C ASN A 239 -10.05 1.80 -15.51
N PRO A 240 -8.80 2.07 -15.13
CA PRO A 240 -7.78 1.06 -15.06
C PRO A 240 -7.98 0.12 -13.87
N THR A 241 -7.64 -1.14 -14.03
CA THR A 241 -7.48 -2.07 -12.91
C THR A 241 -6.22 -1.74 -12.11
N LEU A 242 -6.11 -2.28 -10.89
CA LEU A 242 -4.90 -2.10 -10.07
C LEU A 242 -3.65 -2.67 -10.77
N ALA A 243 -3.80 -3.78 -11.50
CA ALA A 243 -2.71 -4.38 -12.28
C ALA A 243 -2.23 -3.45 -13.42
N GLN A 244 -3.16 -2.75 -14.08
CA GLN A 244 -2.80 -1.77 -15.12
C GLN A 244 -2.15 -0.50 -14.55
N LEU A 245 -2.41 -0.17 -13.27
CA LEU A 245 -1.75 0.92 -12.56
C LEU A 245 -0.37 0.55 -12.00
N ALA A 246 -0.02 -0.74 -11.93
CA ALA A 246 1.22 -1.18 -11.31
C ALA A 246 2.48 -0.49 -11.86
N PRO A 247 2.67 -0.29 -13.18
CA PRO A 247 3.82 0.46 -13.70
C PRO A 247 3.86 1.91 -13.21
N LEU A 248 2.71 2.60 -13.15
CA LEU A 248 2.64 3.98 -12.64
C LEU A 248 2.95 4.07 -11.14
N ILE A 249 2.57 3.06 -10.37
CA ILE A 249 2.92 2.97 -8.94
C ILE A 249 4.44 2.85 -8.77
N GLU A 250 5.11 2.09 -9.65
CA GLU A 250 6.59 2.04 -9.67
C GLU A 250 7.18 3.39 -10.11
N VAL A 251 6.59 4.10 -11.08
CA VAL A 251 7.02 5.44 -11.48
C VAL A 251 7.03 6.38 -10.28
N VAL A 252 5.93 6.45 -9.51
CA VAL A 252 5.84 7.30 -8.31
C VAL A 252 6.90 6.91 -7.26
N TYR A 253 7.08 5.61 -7.02
CA TYR A 253 8.11 5.14 -6.11
C TYR A 253 9.51 5.61 -6.53
N HIS A 254 9.87 5.38 -7.80
CA HIS A 254 11.20 5.72 -8.30
C HIS A 254 11.42 7.23 -8.38
N ALA A 255 10.40 8.02 -8.72
CA ALA A 255 10.47 9.48 -8.69
C ALA A 255 10.75 9.98 -7.26
N CYS A 256 10.05 9.46 -6.25
CA CYS A 256 10.33 9.81 -4.86
C CYS A 256 11.76 9.41 -4.43
N ARG A 257 12.26 8.25 -4.87
CA ARG A 257 13.63 7.81 -4.58
C ARG A 257 14.70 8.60 -5.33
N ALA A 258 14.37 9.18 -6.47
CA ALA A 258 15.21 10.12 -7.19
C ALA A 258 15.19 11.55 -6.60
N GLY A 259 14.31 11.82 -5.61
CA GLY A 259 14.11 13.15 -5.03
C GLY A 259 13.14 14.04 -5.80
N ALA A 260 12.52 13.54 -6.88
CA ALA A 260 11.58 14.26 -7.74
C ALA A 260 10.13 14.17 -7.18
N TYR A 261 9.93 14.63 -5.94
CA TYR A 261 8.67 14.47 -5.21
C TYR A 261 7.49 15.22 -5.83
N ASP A 262 7.72 16.40 -6.39
CA ASP A 262 6.65 17.17 -7.04
C ASP A 262 6.18 16.50 -8.33
N GLU A 263 7.11 16.00 -9.15
CA GLU A 263 6.80 15.18 -10.33
C GLU A 263 6.04 13.89 -9.93
N ALA A 264 6.49 13.22 -8.88
CA ALA A 264 5.82 12.03 -8.34
C ALA A 264 4.37 12.32 -7.96
N TYR A 265 4.12 13.47 -7.35
CA TYR A 265 2.78 13.90 -6.98
C TYR A 265 1.91 14.20 -8.22
N GLU A 266 2.43 14.91 -9.20
CA GLU A 266 1.72 15.22 -10.44
C GLU A 266 1.29 13.93 -11.17
N ILE A 267 2.20 12.97 -11.30
CA ILE A 267 1.90 11.67 -11.91
C ILE A 267 0.83 10.91 -11.10
N TYR A 268 0.95 10.93 -9.77
CA TYR A 268 -0.06 10.32 -8.91
C TYR A 268 -1.43 10.99 -9.11
N ASP A 269 -1.49 12.32 -8.99
CA ASP A 269 -2.76 13.06 -9.05
C ASP A 269 -3.45 12.89 -10.40
N GLU A 270 -2.72 13.03 -11.49
CA GLU A 270 -3.28 13.00 -12.84
C GLU A 270 -3.65 11.59 -13.31
N ARG A 271 -2.74 10.62 -13.12
CA ARG A 271 -2.82 9.32 -13.78
C ARG A 271 -3.33 8.21 -12.86
N ILE A 272 -3.02 8.23 -11.57
CA ILE A 272 -3.42 7.20 -10.62
C ILE A 272 -4.66 7.64 -9.85
N GLY A 273 -4.62 8.80 -9.21
CA GLY A 273 -5.72 9.39 -8.44
C GLY A 273 -6.85 9.93 -9.31
N GLN A 274 -6.54 10.23 -10.57
CA GLN A 274 -7.43 10.84 -11.55
C GLN A 274 -8.07 12.13 -10.99
N ARG A 275 -7.21 12.97 -10.41
CA ARG A 275 -7.58 14.26 -9.81
C ARG A 275 -8.66 14.09 -8.73
N ASN A 276 -9.77 14.78 -8.85
CA ASN A 276 -10.86 14.77 -7.88
C ASN A 276 -11.64 13.45 -7.79
N ARG A 277 -11.29 12.41 -8.56
CA ARG A 277 -11.98 11.11 -8.50
C ARG A 277 -11.54 10.27 -7.30
N HIS A 278 -10.36 10.54 -6.72
CA HIS A 278 -9.77 9.70 -5.68
C HIS A 278 -9.86 8.20 -6.03
N TYR A 279 -9.43 7.88 -7.25
CA TYR A 279 -9.76 6.64 -7.95
C TYR A 279 -9.41 5.38 -7.17
N LEU A 280 -8.22 5.35 -6.53
CA LEU A 280 -7.81 4.19 -5.73
C LEU A 280 -8.75 3.93 -4.55
N GLN A 281 -9.20 4.99 -3.86
CA GLN A 281 -10.02 4.87 -2.67
C GLN A 281 -11.50 4.64 -3.00
N HIS A 282 -12.08 5.49 -3.86
CA HIS A 282 -13.53 5.50 -4.09
C HIS A 282 -14.01 4.52 -5.16
N VAL A 283 -13.16 4.20 -6.15
CA VAL A 283 -13.51 3.28 -7.23
C VAL A 283 -12.95 1.89 -6.97
N LEU A 284 -11.67 1.77 -6.67
CA LEU A 284 -11.01 0.47 -6.49
C LEU A 284 -11.06 -0.04 -5.03
N GLY A 285 -11.35 0.82 -4.04
CA GLY A 285 -11.27 0.46 -2.62
C GLY A 285 -9.84 0.08 -2.16
N ALA A 286 -8.82 0.47 -2.92
CA ALA A 286 -7.43 0.08 -2.73
C ALA A 286 -6.70 0.98 -1.72
N PHE A 287 -7.23 1.08 -0.49
CA PHE A 287 -6.71 1.97 0.57
C PHE A 287 -5.28 1.61 0.99
N GLU A 288 -4.93 0.32 1.08
CA GLU A 288 -3.56 -0.11 1.42
C GLU A 288 -2.56 0.32 0.35
N THR A 289 -2.91 0.14 -0.92
CA THR A 289 -2.06 0.59 -2.04
C THR A 289 -1.89 2.10 -2.02
N SER A 290 -2.98 2.85 -1.82
CA SER A 290 -2.93 4.31 -1.72
C SER A 290 -2.06 4.76 -0.55
N LEU A 291 -2.19 4.13 0.62
CA LEU A 291 -1.35 4.41 1.79
C LEU A 291 0.13 4.17 1.48
N ASN A 292 0.45 3.02 0.88
CA ASN A 292 1.82 2.67 0.54
C ASN A 292 2.45 3.64 -0.48
N ILE A 293 1.66 4.19 -1.41
CA ILE A 293 2.10 5.24 -2.32
C ILE A 293 2.35 6.55 -1.54
N MET A 294 1.40 6.98 -0.71
CA MET A 294 1.52 8.22 0.05
C MET A 294 2.73 8.22 1.00
N LEU A 295 3.06 7.07 1.60
CA LEU A 295 4.22 6.94 2.47
C LEU A 295 5.56 7.15 1.75
N GLN A 296 5.61 7.03 0.41
CA GLN A 296 6.83 7.32 -0.35
C GLN A 296 7.21 8.80 -0.34
N PHE A 297 6.26 9.69 -0.10
CA PHE A 297 6.51 11.13 -0.01
C PHE A 297 7.17 11.57 1.31
N PHE A 298 7.35 10.66 2.26
CA PHE A 298 7.97 10.96 3.55
C PHE A 298 9.40 10.41 3.60
N PRO A 299 10.34 11.11 4.29
CA PRO A 299 11.69 10.60 4.50
C PRO A 299 11.67 9.21 5.13
N GLY A 300 12.32 8.25 4.48
CA GLY A 300 12.34 6.86 4.96
C GLY A 300 10.96 6.17 5.08
N GLY A 301 9.88 6.80 4.59
CA GLY A 301 8.50 6.32 4.78
C GLY A 301 7.93 6.66 6.17
N ASP A 302 8.63 7.47 6.96
CA ASP A 302 8.21 7.90 8.30
C ASP A 302 7.19 9.05 8.22
N ALA A 303 5.92 8.74 8.32
CA ALA A 303 4.83 9.71 8.31
C ALA A 303 4.78 10.64 9.55
N GLY A 304 5.65 10.43 10.53
CA GLY A 304 5.90 11.39 11.62
C GLY A 304 6.59 12.67 11.14
N GLN A 305 7.31 12.59 10.02
CA GLN A 305 7.99 13.71 9.37
C GLN A 305 7.08 14.45 8.39
N GLU A 306 7.58 15.52 7.77
CA GLU A 306 6.84 16.24 6.73
C GLU A 306 7.01 15.58 5.35
N PRO A 307 5.94 15.59 4.51
CA PRO A 307 6.07 15.21 3.11
C PRO A 307 7.07 16.12 2.38
N GLN A 308 7.85 15.54 1.48
CA GLN A 308 8.98 16.20 0.81
C GLN A 308 8.59 17.00 -0.44
N VAL A 309 7.31 17.15 -0.74
CA VAL A 309 6.84 18.00 -1.84
C VAL A 309 7.07 19.48 -1.51
N SER A 310 7.30 20.32 -2.53
CA SER A 310 7.59 21.75 -2.34
C SER A 310 6.34 22.54 -1.92
N GLN A 311 5.18 22.22 -2.51
CA GLN A 311 3.95 22.93 -2.30
C GLN A 311 3.29 22.55 -0.97
N ALA A 312 3.14 23.51 -0.09
CA ALA A 312 2.55 23.32 1.22
C ALA A 312 1.10 22.81 1.19
N ARG A 313 0.31 23.23 0.18
CA ARG A 313 -1.04 22.70 -0.05
C ARG A 313 -1.02 21.19 -0.30
N VAL A 314 -0.05 20.73 -1.07
CA VAL A 314 0.12 19.31 -1.38
C VAL A 314 0.54 18.53 -0.14
N LYS A 315 1.40 19.08 0.73
CA LYS A 315 1.75 18.47 2.03
C LYS A 315 0.50 18.18 2.88
N GLY A 316 -0.38 19.18 3.03
CA GLY A 316 -1.64 19.03 3.77
C GLY A 316 -2.56 17.99 3.14
N TRP A 317 -2.63 17.96 1.81
CA TRP A 317 -3.40 16.97 1.06
C TRP A 317 -2.87 15.54 1.26
N ILE A 318 -1.56 15.33 1.22
CA ILE A 318 -0.93 14.03 1.47
C ILE A 318 -1.24 13.55 2.89
N LEU A 319 -1.08 14.41 3.91
CA LEU A 319 -1.42 14.08 5.29
C LEU A 319 -2.89 13.67 5.44
N ASN A 320 -3.80 14.44 4.83
CA ASN A 320 -5.22 14.13 4.83
C ASN A 320 -5.51 12.78 4.14
N THR A 321 -4.85 12.51 3.03
CA THR A 321 -4.99 11.24 2.28
C THR A 321 -4.48 10.05 3.10
N VAL A 322 -3.33 10.17 3.79
CA VAL A 322 -2.83 9.15 4.73
C VAL A 322 -3.86 8.89 5.82
N GLY A 323 -4.42 9.94 6.43
CA GLY A 323 -5.49 9.82 7.42
C GLY A 323 -6.72 9.08 6.86
N THR A 324 -7.16 9.45 5.66
CA THR A 324 -8.30 8.81 4.98
C THR A 324 -8.03 7.32 4.71
N CYS A 325 -6.81 6.97 4.31
CA CYS A 325 -6.44 5.57 4.11
C CYS A 325 -6.45 4.77 5.42
N HIS A 326 -5.88 5.32 6.49
CA HIS A 326 -5.95 4.68 7.81
C HIS A 326 -7.39 4.50 8.30
N MET A 327 -8.23 5.50 8.09
CA MET A 327 -9.66 5.42 8.42
C MET A 327 -10.36 4.29 7.64
N GLY A 328 -10.17 4.23 6.32
CA GLY A 328 -10.75 3.17 5.48
C GLY A 328 -10.26 1.76 5.87
N LEU A 329 -9.03 1.65 6.35
CA LEU A 329 -8.44 0.40 6.87
C LEU A 329 -8.88 0.08 8.31
N GLY A 330 -9.73 0.90 8.93
CA GLY A 330 -10.21 0.72 10.30
C GLY A 330 -9.16 1.02 11.38
N ARG A 331 -8.07 1.69 11.02
CA ARG A 331 -6.99 2.10 11.94
C ARG A 331 -7.29 3.48 12.54
N LEU A 332 -8.46 3.62 13.17
CA LEU A 332 -9.02 4.93 13.56
C LEU A 332 -8.12 5.72 14.53
N GLY A 333 -7.48 5.03 15.47
CA GLY A 333 -6.60 5.68 16.46
C GLY A 333 -5.37 6.35 15.83
N THR A 334 -4.84 5.77 14.77
CA THR A 334 -3.67 6.29 14.04
C THR A 334 -4.02 7.43 13.09
N THR A 335 -5.30 7.64 12.78
CA THR A 335 -5.77 8.65 11.83
C THR A 335 -5.72 10.08 12.40
N VAL A 336 -5.99 10.24 13.71
CA VAL A 336 -6.15 11.55 14.38
C VAL A 336 -5.00 12.52 14.10
N PRO A 337 -3.72 12.17 14.34
CA PRO A 337 -2.62 13.11 14.18
C PRO A 337 -2.44 13.59 12.73
N PHE A 338 -2.80 12.80 11.74
CA PHE A 338 -2.70 13.21 10.34
C PHE A 338 -3.72 14.27 9.97
N TYR A 339 -4.98 14.10 10.40
CA TYR A 339 -6.02 15.11 10.17
C TYR A 339 -5.73 16.40 10.94
N GLU A 340 -5.29 16.30 12.18
CA GLU A 340 -4.95 17.49 12.99
C GLU A 340 -3.81 18.28 12.36
N ARG A 341 -2.71 17.62 11.98
CA ARG A 341 -1.56 18.28 11.31
C ARG A 341 -1.97 18.92 9.99
N GLY A 342 -2.68 18.18 9.13
CA GLY A 342 -3.15 18.72 7.85
C GLY A 342 -4.08 19.91 8.01
N ASN A 343 -4.99 19.86 8.98
CA ASN A 343 -5.92 20.94 9.31
C ASN A 343 -5.21 22.18 9.84
N GLN A 344 -4.24 22.00 10.74
CA GLN A 344 -3.45 23.09 11.28
C GLN A 344 -2.70 23.81 10.15
N MET A 345 -2.04 23.06 9.26
CA MET A 345 -1.33 23.64 8.11
C MET A 345 -2.26 24.44 7.19
N ALA A 346 -3.48 23.95 6.95
CA ALA A 346 -4.45 24.64 6.10
C ALA A 346 -4.99 25.91 6.77
N VAL A 347 -5.22 25.90 8.08
CA VAL A 347 -5.68 27.07 8.86
C VAL A 347 -4.60 28.15 8.90
N GLU A 348 -3.34 27.80 9.17
CA GLU A 348 -2.20 28.73 9.22
C GLU A 348 -1.96 29.46 7.89
N ARG A 349 -2.35 28.83 6.77
CA ARG A 349 -2.23 29.39 5.42
C ARG A 349 -3.49 30.06 4.91
N GLU A 350 -4.53 30.14 5.74
CA GLU A 350 -5.83 30.67 5.35
C GLU A 350 -6.48 29.91 4.17
N GLU A 351 -6.12 28.64 3.98
CA GLU A 351 -6.72 27.74 2.99
C GLU A 351 -8.08 27.22 3.48
N TRP A 352 -9.04 28.13 3.67
CA TRP A 352 -10.30 27.88 4.37
C TRP A 352 -11.10 26.73 3.79
N HIS A 353 -11.06 26.55 2.46
CA HIS A 353 -11.72 25.41 1.80
C HIS A 353 -11.11 24.07 2.22
N ASN A 354 -9.79 23.95 2.16
CA ASN A 354 -9.07 22.74 2.54
C ASN A 354 -9.20 22.46 4.03
N ALA A 355 -9.08 23.49 4.86
CA ALA A 355 -9.28 23.38 6.30
C ALA A 355 -10.69 22.88 6.64
N SER A 356 -11.73 23.45 6.01
CA SER A 356 -13.11 22.98 6.21
C SER A 356 -13.28 21.50 5.85
N THR A 357 -12.75 21.06 4.71
CA THR A 357 -12.80 19.64 4.29
C THR A 357 -12.07 18.74 5.30
N GLY A 358 -10.90 19.16 5.78
CA GLY A 358 -10.16 18.41 6.78
C GLY A 358 -10.90 18.30 8.13
N TYR A 359 -11.58 19.37 8.58
CA TYR A 359 -12.42 19.31 9.77
C TYR A 359 -13.69 18.48 9.59
N GLN A 360 -14.25 18.37 8.36
CA GLN A 360 -15.29 17.40 8.06
C GLN A 360 -14.79 15.96 8.23
N ASN A 361 -13.61 15.64 7.73
CA ASN A 361 -12.99 14.34 7.92
C ASN A 361 -12.73 14.03 9.40
N LEU A 362 -12.24 15.03 10.15
CA LEU A 362 -12.04 14.89 11.60
C LEU A 362 -13.37 14.69 12.35
N ALA A 363 -14.46 15.34 11.93
CA ALA A 363 -15.79 15.12 12.48
C ALA A 363 -16.25 13.68 12.24
N HIS A 364 -16.08 13.17 11.04
CA HIS A 364 -16.39 11.75 10.71
C HIS A 364 -15.57 10.78 11.55
N LEU A 365 -14.29 11.00 11.69
CA LEU A 365 -13.40 10.17 12.51
C LEU A 365 -13.86 10.14 13.96
N ASN A 366 -14.12 11.30 14.56
CA ASN A 366 -14.57 11.37 15.94
C ASN A 366 -15.92 10.67 16.15
N VAL A 367 -16.83 10.80 15.21
CA VAL A 367 -18.10 10.07 15.22
C VAL A 367 -17.86 8.55 15.17
N SER A 368 -17.00 8.07 14.28
CA SER A 368 -16.64 6.65 14.17
C SER A 368 -15.93 6.10 15.43
N LEU A 369 -15.24 6.96 16.16
CA LEU A 369 -14.64 6.66 17.47
C LEU A 369 -15.64 6.73 18.65
N GLY A 370 -16.92 7.05 18.40
CA GLY A 370 -17.92 7.26 19.45
C GLY A 370 -17.77 8.59 20.19
N ARG A 371 -16.85 9.47 19.78
CA ARG A 371 -16.58 10.78 20.39
C ARG A 371 -17.54 11.84 19.84
N LEU A 372 -18.86 11.68 20.07
CA LEU A 372 -19.91 12.46 19.40
C LEU A 372 -19.80 13.97 19.66
N ALA A 373 -19.39 14.37 20.89
CA ALA A 373 -19.20 15.79 21.22
C ALA A 373 -18.05 16.42 20.41
N ALA A 374 -16.92 15.71 20.32
CA ALA A 374 -15.78 16.16 19.52
C ALA A 374 -16.11 16.17 18.01
N GLY A 375 -16.89 15.19 17.55
CA GLY A 375 -17.40 15.16 16.18
C GLY A 375 -18.29 16.36 15.85
N ALA A 376 -19.20 16.73 16.75
CA ALA A 376 -20.06 17.91 16.58
C ALA A 376 -19.25 19.23 16.60
N ALA A 377 -18.26 19.35 17.50
CA ALA A 377 -17.37 20.50 17.54
C ALA A 377 -16.56 20.64 16.23
N ALA A 378 -16.01 19.55 15.73
CA ALA A 378 -15.28 19.54 14.46
C ALA A 378 -16.20 19.90 13.27
N ALA A 379 -17.45 19.41 13.24
CA ALA A 379 -18.44 19.76 12.22
C ALA A 379 -18.82 21.24 12.26
N GLY A 380 -18.98 21.81 13.48
CA GLY A 380 -19.19 23.25 13.67
C GLY A 380 -18.03 24.09 13.14
N ARG A 381 -16.79 23.67 13.43
CA ARG A 381 -15.59 24.34 12.91
C ARG A 381 -15.48 24.22 11.39
N ALA A 382 -15.84 23.08 10.83
CA ALA A 382 -15.90 22.89 9.38
C ALA A 382 -16.86 23.90 8.71
N LEU A 383 -18.05 24.10 9.27
CA LEU A 383 -19.03 25.05 8.77
C LEU A 383 -18.55 26.52 8.85
N GLU A 384 -17.93 26.88 9.98
CA GLU A 384 -17.33 28.22 10.14
C GLU A 384 -16.30 28.50 9.02
N LEU A 385 -15.39 27.54 8.80
CA LEU A 385 -14.33 27.66 7.79
C LEU A 385 -14.90 27.64 6.35
N ALA A 386 -15.96 26.83 6.11
CA ALA A 386 -16.65 26.81 4.84
C ALA A 386 -17.24 28.21 4.49
N ARG A 387 -17.87 28.85 5.45
CA ARG A 387 -18.40 30.22 5.30
C ARG A 387 -17.30 31.24 5.03
N ARG A 388 -16.15 31.13 5.72
CA ARG A 388 -14.97 31.97 5.43
C ARG A 388 -14.40 31.76 4.04
N SER A 389 -14.53 30.55 3.48
CA SER A 389 -14.05 30.25 2.11
C SER A 389 -14.95 30.85 1.02
N ALA A 390 -16.14 31.36 1.36
CA ALA A 390 -17.18 31.81 0.44
C ALA A 390 -17.58 30.77 -0.63
N ASN A 391 -17.31 29.48 -0.36
CA ASN A 391 -17.59 28.37 -1.28
C ASN A 391 -18.87 27.67 -0.85
N LYS A 392 -19.98 27.97 -1.55
CA LYS A 392 -21.30 27.41 -1.27
C LYS A 392 -21.34 25.88 -1.31
N ARG A 393 -20.55 25.25 -2.18
CA ARG A 393 -20.47 23.77 -2.23
C ARG A 393 -19.88 23.23 -0.93
N ASN A 394 -18.78 23.83 -0.46
CA ASN A 394 -18.14 23.42 0.78
C ASN A 394 -19.05 23.69 2.00
N GLU A 395 -19.79 24.78 1.99
CA GLU A 395 -20.79 25.08 3.02
C GLU A 395 -21.92 24.03 3.06
N CYS A 396 -22.43 23.63 1.89
CA CYS A 396 -23.40 22.54 1.77
C CYS A 396 -22.86 21.22 2.37
N GLU A 397 -21.60 20.91 2.11
CA GLU A 397 -20.94 19.71 2.62
C GLU A 397 -20.76 19.75 4.14
N ALA A 398 -20.36 20.90 4.68
CA ALA A 398 -20.20 21.12 6.11
C ALA A 398 -21.54 21.09 6.88
N LEU A 399 -22.59 21.67 6.30
CA LEU A 399 -23.96 21.60 6.85
C LEU A 399 -24.45 20.14 6.93
N ALA A 400 -24.23 19.34 5.87
CA ALA A 400 -24.60 17.92 5.89
C ALA A 400 -23.78 17.13 6.94
N CYS A 401 -22.52 17.47 7.14
CA CYS A 401 -21.69 16.90 8.19
C CYS A 401 -22.21 17.25 9.60
N GLN A 402 -22.61 18.51 9.81
CA GLN A 402 -23.22 18.96 11.05
C GLN A 402 -24.57 18.23 11.30
N GLY A 403 -25.41 18.10 10.27
CA GLY A 403 -26.65 17.35 10.35
C GLY A 403 -26.43 15.89 10.77
N TRP A 404 -25.39 15.24 10.25
CA TRP A 404 -25.04 13.88 10.65
C TRP A 404 -24.55 13.79 12.10
N ALA A 405 -23.70 14.70 12.54
CA ALA A 405 -23.22 14.74 13.92
C ALA A 405 -24.39 14.98 14.91
N ALA A 406 -25.31 15.89 14.60
CA ALA A 406 -26.50 16.14 15.40
C ALA A 406 -27.46 14.93 15.42
N HIS A 407 -27.63 14.25 14.27
CA HIS A 407 -28.45 13.02 14.19
C HIS A 407 -27.95 11.94 15.15
N LEU A 408 -26.64 11.68 15.18
CA LEU A 408 -26.05 10.65 16.04
C LEU A 408 -26.07 11.02 17.53
N ARG A 409 -26.16 12.31 17.85
CA ARG A 409 -26.39 12.82 19.22
C ARG A 409 -27.84 12.74 19.66
N GLY A 410 -28.76 12.36 18.76
CA GLY A 410 -30.20 12.35 19.03
C GLY A 410 -30.88 13.74 18.92
N GLU A 411 -30.17 14.77 18.45
CA GLU A 411 -30.67 16.13 18.25
C GLU A 411 -31.48 16.22 16.94
N THR A 412 -32.61 15.52 16.88
CA THR A 412 -33.38 15.30 15.65
C THR A 412 -33.78 16.59 14.94
N ALA A 413 -34.25 17.60 15.68
CA ALA A 413 -34.66 18.88 15.10
C ALA A 413 -33.48 19.66 14.50
N ALA A 414 -32.33 19.68 15.18
CA ALA A 414 -31.12 20.31 14.67
C ALA A 414 -30.58 19.60 13.43
N ALA A 415 -30.61 18.27 13.43
CA ALA A 415 -30.23 17.45 12.28
C ALA A 415 -31.11 17.72 11.06
N ALA A 416 -32.45 17.73 11.26
CA ALA A 416 -33.40 18.02 10.19
C ALA A 416 -33.20 19.43 9.60
N THR A 417 -32.91 20.43 10.44
CA THR A 417 -32.64 21.80 9.99
C THR A 417 -31.35 21.85 9.16
N ALA A 418 -30.26 21.29 9.65
CA ALA A 418 -28.98 21.29 8.94
C ALA A 418 -29.05 20.55 7.59
N PHE A 419 -29.71 19.39 7.53
CA PHE A 419 -29.89 18.68 6.26
C PHE A 419 -30.77 19.44 5.26
N ARG A 420 -31.88 20.12 5.71
CA ARG A 420 -32.72 20.95 4.83
C ARG A 420 -31.93 22.14 4.29
N GLU A 421 -31.14 22.82 5.11
CA GLU A 421 -30.30 23.93 4.67
C GLU A 421 -29.23 23.45 3.67
N ALA A 422 -28.59 22.30 3.94
CA ALA A 422 -27.62 21.68 3.02
C ALA A 422 -28.27 21.36 1.67
N GLU A 423 -29.49 20.81 1.68
CA GLU A 423 -30.21 20.44 0.46
C GLU A 423 -30.66 21.67 -0.35
N ALA A 424 -31.13 22.72 0.33
CA ALA A 424 -31.47 23.98 -0.31
C ALA A 424 -30.24 24.63 -0.98
N LEU A 425 -29.11 24.68 -0.25
CA LEU A 425 -27.88 25.21 -0.77
C LEU A 425 -27.29 24.32 -1.91
N GLY A 426 -27.48 23.01 -1.81
CA GLY A 426 -27.06 22.06 -2.86
C GLY A 426 -27.82 22.31 -4.17
N ARG A 427 -29.11 22.60 -4.11
CA ARG A 427 -29.93 22.98 -5.28
C ARG A 427 -29.54 24.35 -5.86
N GLU A 428 -29.13 25.28 -5.01
CA GLU A 428 -28.65 26.60 -5.46
C GLU A 428 -27.31 26.47 -6.21
N VAL A 429 -26.42 25.58 -5.73
CA VAL A 429 -25.12 25.32 -6.35
C VAL A 429 -25.25 24.55 -7.68
N ASP A 430 -26.19 23.63 -7.76
CA ASP A 430 -26.40 22.77 -8.92
C ASP A 430 -27.89 22.44 -9.05
N GLY A 431 -28.58 23.25 -9.85
CA GLY A 431 -30.04 23.16 -10.05
C GLY A 431 -30.53 21.83 -10.64
N SER A 432 -29.63 21.02 -11.20
CA SER A 432 -29.93 19.66 -11.68
C SER A 432 -30.06 18.64 -10.56
N ARG A 433 -29.63 18.97 -9.34
CA ARG A 433 -29.64 18.08 -8.19
C ARG A 433 -30.83 18.33 -7.29
N GLN A 434 -31.68 17.35 -7.24
CA GLN A 434 -32.87 17.41 -6.37
C GLN A 434 -32.53 17.09 -4.91
N TYR A 435 -31.52 16.24 -4.66
CA TYR A 435 -31.14 15.72 -3.34
C TYR A 435 -29.64 15.92 -3.06
N LEU A 436 -29.28 15.85 -1.80
CA LEU A 436 -27.87 15.62 -1.42
C LEU A 436 -27.41 14.28 -2.00
N TYR A 437 -26.15 14.19 -2.43
CA TYR A 437 -25.64 12.99 -3.09
C TYR A 437 -24.39 12.42 -2.36
N THR A 438 -24.02 11.19 -2.71
CA THR A 438 -22.96 10.41 -2.09
C THR A 438 -23.20 10.20 -0.58
N GLY A 439 -22.15 10.10 0.23
CA GLY A 439 -22.27 9.88 1.68
C GLY A 439 -23.20 10.87 2.39
N ARG A 440 -23.31 12.11 1.89
CA ARG A 440 -24.20 13.14 2.45
C ARG A 440 -25.68 12.79 2.27
N GLY A 441 -26.05 12.41 1.05
CA GLY A 441 -27.41 11.99 0.76
C GLY A 441 -27.80 10.70 1.48
N ILE A 442 -26.86 9.74 1.54
CA ILE A 442 -27.09 8.47 2.24
C ILE A 442 -27.31 8.68 3.75
N ARG A 443 -26.54 9.57 4.37
CA ARG A 443 -26.70 9.93 5.79
C ARG A 443 -27.99 10.73 6.04
N HIS A 444 -28.36 11.62 5.12
CA HIS A 444 -29.65 12.28 5.15
C HIS A 444 -30.80 11.26 5.06
N ALA A 445 -30.72 10.28 4.15
CA ALA A 445 -31.71 9.21 4.06
C ALA A 445 -31.80 8.36 5.35
N ALA A 446 -30.66 8.08 6.00
CA ALA A 446 -30.65 7.39 7.28
C ALA A 446 -31.34 8.23 8.39
N HIS A 447 -31.14 9.55 8.40
CA HIS A 447 -31.86 10.46 9.29
C HIS A 447 -33.36 10.46 9.01
N LEU A 448 -33.77 10.65 7.75
CA LEU A 448 -35.18 10.64 7.33
C LEU A 448 -35.90 9.36 7.70
N ARG A 449 -35.25 8.20 7.53
CA ARG A 449 -35.79 6.90 7.95
C ARG A 449 -36.12 6.89 9.44
N ARG A 450 -35.19 7.36 10.28
CA ARG A 450 -35.41 7.42 11.74
C ARG A 450 -36.46 8.47 12.14
N ALA A 451 -36.60 9.52 11.34
CA ALA A 451 -37.63 10.53 11.55
C ALA A 451 -39.03 10.08 11.09
N GLY A 452 -39.19 8.88 10.52
CA GLY A 452 -40.48 8.36 10.02
C GLY A 452 -40.78 8.76 8.57
N GLU A 453 -39.90 9.46 7.87
CA GLU A 453 -40.05 9.92 6.50
C GLU A 453 -39.57 8.89 5.47
N ALA A 454 -40.02 7.63 5.63
CA ALA A 454 -39.53 6.48 4.85
C ALA A 454 -39.64 6.65 3.34
N ALA A 455 -40.75 7.24 2.85
CA ALA A 455 -40.96 7.47 1.42
C ALA A 455 -39.94 8.47 0.84
N TYR A 456 -39.58 9.51 1.60
CA TYR A 456 -38.56 10.47 1.18
C TYR A 456 -37.14 9.86 1.27
N ALA A 457 -36.84 9.14 2.35
CA ALA A 457 -35.59 8.42 2.50
C ALA A 457 -35.32 7.48 1.31
N ARG A 458 -36.36 6.76 0.84
CA ARG A 458 -36.25 5.87 -0.31
C ARG A 458 -35.89 6.62 -1.59
N ARG A 459 -36.62 7.73 -1.88
CA ARG A 459 -36.31 8.54 -3.09
C ARG A 459 -34.88 9.06 -3.08
N VAL A 460 -34.43 9.60 -1.96
CA VAL A 460 -33.04 10.07 -1.80
C VAL A 460 -32.03 8.93 -2.02
N THR A 461 -32.31 7.74 -1.45
CA THR A 461 -31.37 6.61 -1.55
C THR A 461 -31.31 6.03 -2.96
N VAL A 462 -32.45 5.88 -3.65
CA VAL A 462 -32.51 5.40 -5.04
C VAL A 462 -31.75 6.35 -5.97
N ALA A 463 -32.02 7.67 -5.89
CA ALA A 463 -31.30 8.65 -6.69
C ALA A 463 -29.79 8.63 -6.43
N ASN A 464 -29.37 8.42 -5.18
CA ASN A 464 -27.95 8.25 -4.85
C ASN A 464 -27.37 6.95 -5.41
N LEU A 465 -28.12 5.85 -5.34
CA LEU A 465 -27.67 4.56 -5.88
C LEU A 465 -27.42 4.66 -7.39
N GLU A 466 -28.32 5.26 -8.15
CA GLU A 466 -28.15 5.45 -9.60
C GLU A 466 -26.88 6.25 -9.94
N ILE A 467 -26.60 7.32 -9.20
CA ILE A 467 -25.38 8.11 -9.38
C ILE A 467 -24.14 7.27 -9.04
N CYS A 468 -24.17 6.53 -7.93
CA CYS A 468 -23.05 5.73 -7.48
C CYS A 468 -22.76 4.55 -8.43
N GLU A 469 -23.79 3.89 -8.96
CA GLU A 469 -23.66 2.80 -9.95
C GLU A 469 -23.07 3.32 -11.28
N ARG A 470 -23.53 4.46 -11.78
CA ARG A 470 -22.99 5.09 -12.99
C ARG A 470 -21.50 5.41 -12.85
N ASN A 471 -21.07 5.85 -11.66
CA ASN A 471 -19.69 6.22 -11.37
C ASN A 471 -18.84 5.06 -10.79
N ARG A 472 -19.45 3.88 -10.58
CA ARG A 472 -18.81 2.69 -10.00
C ARG A 472 -18.23 2.94 -8.60
N TRP A 473 -18.88 3.75 -7.78
CA TRP A 473 -18.45 4.04 -6.42
C TRP A 473 -18.87 2.93 -5.45
N THR A 474 -18.16 1.82 -5.48
CA THR A 474 -18.51 0.58 -4.75
C THR A 474 -18.78 0.80 -3.27
N TYR A 475 -17.99 1.67 -2.63
CA TYR A 475 -18.17 2.06 -1.23
C TYR A 475 -19.58 2.63 -0.98
N TYR A 476 -19.99 3.61 -1.76
CA TYR A 476 -21.31 4.25 -1.60
C TYR A 476 -22.46 3.38 -2.09
N ILE A 477 -22.25 2.51 -3.08
CA ILE A 477 -23.26 1.53 -3.52
C ILE A 477 -23.60 0.60 -2.36
N SER A 478 -22.61 0.08 -1.64
CA SER A 478 -22.83 -0.77 -0.46
C SER A 478 -23.65 -0.05 0.61
N MET A 479 -23.34 1.22 0.91
CA MET A 479 -24.12 2.02 1.87
C MET A 479 -25.56 2.25 1.42
N CYS A 480 -25.80 2.55 0.13
CA CYS A 480 -27.16 2.71 -0.42
C CYS A 480 -27.95 1.41 -0.30
N ARG A 481 -27.36 0.28 -0.66
CA ARG A 481 -27.99 -1.05 -0.55
C ARG A 481 -28.37 -1.34 0.90
N ARG A 482 -27.51 -1.06 1.87
CA ARG A 482 -27.84 -1.20 3.29
C ARG A 482 -29.05 -0.38 3.70
N VAL A 483 -29.09 0.92 3.35
CA VAL A 483 -30.23 1.79 3.70
C VAL A 483 -31.54 1.33 3.04
N LEU A 484 -31.50 0.84 1.78
CA LEU A 484 -32.68 0.25 1.13
C LEU A 484 -33.14 -1.01 1.86
N GLY A 485 -32.23 -1.89 2.27
CA GLY A 485 -32.56 -3.07 3.08
C GLY A 485 -33.21 -2.70 4.42
N GLU A 486 -32.69 -1.69 5.11
CA GLU A 486 -33.30 -1.18 6.36
C GLU A 486 -34.72 -0.61 6.14
N LEU A 487 -34.95 0.06 5.00
CA LEU A 487 -36.26 0.57 4.63
C LEU A 487 -37.24 -0.56 4.28
N ASP A 488 -36.80 -1.59 3.59
CA ASP A 488 -37.62 -2.75 3.23
C ASP A 488 -37.94 -3.60 4.45
N ALA A 489 -36.99 -3.81 5.35
CA ALA A 489 -37.22 -4.50 6.61
C ALA A 489 -38.29 -3.77 7.46
N ALA A 490 -38.21 -2.43 7.55
CA ALA A 490 -39.19 -1.62 8.27
C ALA A 490 -40.56 -1.64 7.62
N ALA A 491 -40.67 -1.86 6.29
CA ALA A 491 -41.90 -2.04 5.56
C ALA A 491 -42.46 -3.48 5.60
N GLY A 492 -41.77 -4.43 6.25
CA GLY A 492 -42.18 -5.82 6.30
C GLY A 492 -41.76 -6.66 5.07
N SER A 493 -41.05 -6.08 4.11
CA SER A 493 -40.60 -6.75 2.89
C SER A 493 -39.28 -7.51 3.13
N GLN A 494 -39.34 -8.60 3.89
CA GLN A 494 -38.15 -9.33 4.40
C GLN A 494 -37.26 -9.91 3.30
N GLU A 495 -37.82 -10.41 2.21
CA GLU A 495 -37.05 -10.97 1.08
C GLU A 495 -36.24 -9.88 0.40
N SER A 496 -36.85 -8.76 0.02
CA SER A 496 -36.18 -7.61 -0.59
C SER A 496 -35.12 -7.00 0.34
N ALA A 497 -35.40 -6.94 1.64
CA ALA A 497 -34.43 -6.49 2.64
C ALA A 497 -33.18 -7.38 2.66
N ARG A 498 -33.36 -8.70 2.63
CA ARG A 498 -32.28 -9.68 2.60
C ARG A 498 -31.41 -9.52 1.35
N ASP A 499 -32.05 -9.39 0.17
CA ASP A 499 -31.34 -9.21 -1.08
C ASP A 499 -30.46 -7.95 -1.07
N HIS A 500 -30.99 -6.86 -0.53
CA HIS A 500 -30.26 -5.61 -0.37
C HIS A 500 -29.07 -5.75 0.61
N PHE A 501 -29.27 -6.41 1.76
CA PHE A 501 -28.20 -6.62 2.72
C PHE A 501 -27.11 -7.56 2.18
N ASP A 502 -27.48 -8.63 1.49
CA ASP A 502 -26.53 -9.56 0.89
C ASP A 502 -25.71 -8.88 -0.22
N ALA A 503 -26.34 -8.05 -1.06
CA ALA A 503 -25.66 -7.22 -2.04
C ALA A 503 -24.68 -6.23 -1.38
N ALA A 504 -25.10 -5.57 -0.29
CA ALA A 504 -24.23 -4.67 0.46
C ALA A 504 -23.00 -5.39 1.03
N LEU A 505 -23.20 -6.60 1.59
CA LEU A 505 -22.11 -7.42 2.13
C LEU A 505 -21.12 -7.91 1.09
N ILE A 506 -21.61 -8.35 -0.09
CA ILE A 506 -20.74 -8.77 -1.20
C ILE A 506 -19.83 -7.62 -1.62
N LEU A 507 -20.40 -6.42 -1.80
CA LEU A 507 -19.64 -5.22 -2.17
C LEU A 507 -18.66 -4.81 -1.07
N ALA A 508 -19.08 -4.79 0.19
CA ALA A 508 -18.24 -4.42 1.33
C ALA A 508 -17.06 -5.39 1.53
N ARG A 509 -17.24 -6.68 1.24
CA ARG A 509 -16.16 -7.67 1.26
C ARG A 509 -15.18 -7.53 0.10
N GLY A 510 -15.66 -7.02 -1.04
CA GLY A 510 -14.81 -6.76 -2.22
C GLY A 510 -13.92 -5.54 -2.08
N ILE A 511 -14.27 -4.61 -1.19
CA ILE A 511 -13.47 -3.44 -0.85
C ILE A 511 -12.91 -3.61 0.57
N SER A 512 -11.65 -3.32 0.80
CA SER A 512 -11.00 -3.52 2.11
C SER A 512 -11.41 -2.48 3.17
N VAL A 513 -12.69 -2.06 3.19
CA VAL A 513 -13.21 -0.98 4.06
C VAL A 513 -14.01 -1.59 5.20
N ARG A 514 -13.45 -1.54 6.41
CA ARG A 514 -14.00 -2.25 7.57
C ARG A 514 -15.28 -1.64 8.14
N ASP A 515 -15.43 -0.32 8.13
CA ASP A 515 -16.60 0.36 8.66
C ASP A 515 -17.88 -0.03 7.91
N VAL A 516 -17.86 0.00 6.58
CA VAL A 516 -18.99 -0.41 5.74
C VAL A 516 -19.31 -1.89 5.91
N LEU A 517 -18.29 -2.73 6.07
CA LEU A 517 -18.50 -4.15 6.33
C LEU A 517 -19.19 -4.38 7.68
N ILE A 518 -18.74 -3.69 8.74
CA ILE A 518 -19.36 -3.78 10.08
C ILE A 518 -20.81 -3.29 10.02
N GLU A 519 -21.09 -2.14 9.40
CA GLU A 519 -22.43 -1.62 9.25
C GLU A 519 -23.35 -2.57 8.47
N ALA A 520 -22.85 -3.18 7.38
CA ALA A 520 -23.62 -4.14 6.59
C ALA A 520 -23.90 -5.44 7.36
N LEU A 521 -22.94 -5.93 8.16
CA LEU A 521 -23.10 -7.10 9.03
C LEU A 521 -24.13 -6.82 10.12
N LEU A 522 -24.07 -5.67 10.79
CA LEU A 522 -25.03 -5.27 11.82
C LEU A 522 -26.45 -5.10 11.27
N ALA A 523 -26.59 -4.62 10.05
CA ALA A 523 -27.91 -4.46 9.43
C ALA A 523 -28.52 -5.80 8.98
N ARG A 524 -27.66 -6.79 8.66
CA ARG A 524 -28.08 -8.11 8.17
C ARG A 524 -28.49 -9.08 9.30
N GLY A 525 -27.86 -8.95 10.49
CA GLY A 525 -28.07 -9.79 11.68
C GLY A 525 -29.27 -9.40 12.46
#